data_3ad10044a06d18424127275195d17db9
#
_entry.id   3ad10044a06d18424127275195d17db9
#
_cell.length_a   1.000
_cell.length_b   1.000
_cell.length_c   1.000
_cell.angle_alpha   90.00
_cell.angle_beta   90.00
_cell.angle_gamma   90.00
#
_symmetry.space_group_name_H-M   'P 1'
#
loop_
_entity.id
_entity.type
_entity.pdbx_description
1 polymer ?
#
loop_
_entity_poly.entity_id
_entity_poly.type
_entity_poly.pdbx_seq_one_letter_code
_entity_poly.pdbx_strand_id
1 'polypeptide(L)'
;MQVQDVKKADGVLNASEATGLRSSIIKGFKDNAAAKAQELLQEGIKPVSIIDSEIIPALNEVGEKFEKKVMFLPQLLASAEAAKAAFELIKAWMPPKEGKQGKKIALATVKGDIHDIGKNIVRALLENYGFDVLDLGRDVSPAAVVKAVEENEIMLAGLSALMTTTVPAMQETIKLLHESCPWCKVVVGGAVLTQEYADMIKADKYAKDAMETVRYAQEVFKES
;
A
#
# COMPACT_ATOMS: atom_id res chain seq x y z
N MET A 1 22.07 -26.12 -44.05
CA MET A 1 21.08 -26.29 -43.00
C MET A 1 21.36 -25.20 -41.95
N GLN A 2 20.64 -24.09 -42.08
CA GLN A 2 20.86 -22.89 -41.29
C GLN A 2 20.09 -23.01 -39.97
N VAL A 3 20.77 -22.85 -38.83
CA VAL A 3 20.17 -22.75 -37.49
C VAL A 3 19.80 -21.30 -37.32
N GLN A 4 18.51 -21.02 -37.20
CA GLN A 4 17.96 -19.68 -36.92
C GLN A 4 18.23 -19.31 -35.46
N ASP A 5 18.92 -18.18 -35.29
CA ASP A 5 19.11 -17.49 -34.01
C ASP A 5 17.76 -17.03 -33.44
N VAL A 6 17.40 -17.58 -32.30
CA VAL A 6 16.31 -17.06 -31.45
C VAL A 6 16.85 -15.86 -30.70
N LYS A 7 16.51 -14.66 -31.15
CA LYS A 7 16.76 -13.42 -30.41
C LYS A 7 16.00 -13.43 -29.09
N LYS A 8 16.72 -13.53 -27.99
CA LYS A 8 16.24 -13.19 -26.64
C LYS A 8 15.91 -11.70 -26.61
N ALA A 9 14.65 -11.36 -26.36
CA ALA A 9 14.21 -10.03 -26.02
C ALA A 9 14.38 -9.82 -24.50
N ASP A 10 15.61 -9.66 -24.05
CA ASP A 10 15.91 -9.16 -22.71
C ASP A 10 15.92 -7.63 -22.81
N GLY A 11 14.75 -7.03 -22.54
CA GLY A 11 14.62 -5.58 -22.33
C GLY A 11 15.18 -5.19 -20.97
N VAL A 12 16.50 -5.20 -20.82
CA VAL A 12 17.18 -4.52 -19.69
C VAL A 12 17.07 -3.03 -19.96
N LEU A 13 16.08 -2.37 -19.30
CA LEU A 13 16.01 -0.91 -19.28
C LEU A 13 17.27 -0.37 -18.62
N ASN A 14 18.08 0.38 -19.39
CA ASN A 14 19.32 0.97 -18.89
C ASN A 14 19.00 2.03 -17.82
N ALA A 15 19.64 1.89 -16.65
CA ALA A 15 19.53 2.85 -15.53
C ALA A 15 19.90 4.29 -15.92
N SER A 16 20.69 4.47 -17.00
CA SER A 16 21.08 5.79 -17.53
C SER A 16 19.94 6.63 -18.11
N GLU A 17 18.75 6.06 -18.33
CA GLU A 17 17.60 6.79 -18.87
C GLU A 17 16.71 7.43 -17.78
N ALA A 18 16.96 7.19 -16.48
CA ALA A 18 16.23 7.79 -15.39
C ALA A 18 16.87 9.12 -15.00
N THR A 19 16.31 10.24 -15.44
CA THR A 19 16.87 11.58 -15.24
C THR A 19 16.49 12.25 -13.92
N GLY A 20 15.55 11.68 -13.12
CA GLY A 20 15.07 12.25 -11.87
C GLY A 20 14.47 11.21 -10.91
N LEU A 21 14.16 11.63 -9.69
CA LEU A 21 13.61 10.74 -8.65
C LEU A 21 12.28 10.10 -9.10
N ARG A 22 11.33 10.92 -9.59
CA ARG A 22 10.04 10.44 -10.10
C ARG A 22 10.21 9.37 -11.19
N SER A 23 11.07 9.64 -12.18
CA SER A 23 11.32 8.69 -13.27
C SER A 23 11.97 7.39 -12.77
N SER A 24 12.90 7.48 -11.81
CA SER A 24 13.54 6.31 -11.19
C SER A 24 12.52 5.43 -10.46
N ILE A 25 11.57 6.04 -9.74
CA ILE A 25 10.49 5.32 -9.06
C ILE A 25 9.58 4.62 -10.08
N ILE A 26 9.10 5.34 -11.11
CA ILE A 26 8.19 4.77 -12.12
C ILE A 26 8.83 3.58 -12.85
N LYS A 27 10.14 3.63 -13.10
CA LYS A 27 10.89 2.55 -13.77
C LYS A 27 11.33 1.44 -12.80
N GLY A 28 11.14 1.61 -11.50
CA GLY A 28 11.52 0.63 -10.48
C GLY A 28 13.02 0.56 -10.20
N PHE A 29 13.79 1.62 -10.49
CA PHE A 29 15.24 1.69 -10.29
C PHE A 29 15.55 2.10 -8.85
N LYS A 30 15.57 1.12 -7.94
CA LYS A 30 15.70 1.31 -6.50
C LYS A 30 16.92 2.15 -6.10
N ASP A 31 18.10 1.78 -6.57
CA ASP A 31 19.36 2.45 -6.20
C ASP A 31 19.42 3.88 -6.75
N ASN A 32 18.93 4.08 -7.97
CA ASN A 32 18.84 5.43 -8.56
C ASN A 32 17.83 6.30 -7.81
N ALA A 33 16.69 5.75 -7.40
CA ALA A 33 15.70 6.50 -6.63
C ALA A 33 16.27 6.94 -5.28
N ALA A 34 16.99 6.06 -4.58
CA ALA A 34 17.69 6.38 -3.36
C ALA A 34 18.74 7.49 -3.55
N ALA A 35 19.59 7.35 -4.58
CA ALA A 35 20.61 8.34 -4.90
C ALA A 35 20.01 9.72 -5.24
N LYS A 36 18.94 9.75 -6.06
CA LYS A 36 18.27 11.00 -6.42
C LYS A 36 17.56 11.67 -5.23
N ALA A 37 16.96 10.89 -4.33
CA ALA A 37 16.42 11.42 -3.09
C ALA A 37 17.51 12.07 -2.23
N GLN A 38 18.68 11.44 -2.13
CA GLN A 38 19.81 11.99 -1.38
C GLN A 38 20.37 13.29 -2.02
N GLU A 39 20.47 13.34 -3.35
CA GLU A 39 20.88 14.57 -4.07
C GLU A 39 19.94 15.72 -3.73
N LEU A 40 18.61 15.55 -3.84
CA LEU A 40 17.62 16.57 -3.56
C LEU A 40 17.70 17.08 -2.10
N LEU A 41 17.94 16.16 -1.15
CA LEU A 41 18.13 16.52 0.25
C LEU A 41 19.42 17.35 0.48
N GLN A 42 20.52 16.99 -0.20
CA GLN A 42 21.80 17.72 -0.14
C GLN A 42 21.70 19.11 -0.79
N GLU A 43 20.85 19.27 -1.82
CA GLU A 43 20.51 20.56 -2.42
C GLU A 43 19.64 21.45 -1.49
N GLY A 44 19.26 20.94 -0.31
CA GLY A 44 18.49 21.67 0.69
C GLY A 44 16.99 21.69 0.45
N ILE A 45 16.47 20.84 -0.45
CA ILE A 45 15.04 20.70 -0.66
C ILE A 45 14.41 20.04 0.58
N LYS A 46 13.32 20.61 1.06
CA LYS A 46 12.65 20.10 2.28
C LYS A 46 12.13 18.66 2.06
N PRO A 47 12.36 17.75 3.02
CA PRO A 47 11.88 16.36 2.94
C PRO A 47 10.43 16.22 2.51
N VAL A 48 9.51 16.98 3.11
CA VAL A 48 8.08 16.96 2.80
C VAL A 48 7.83 17.38 1.35
N SER A 49 8.53 18.38 0.84
CA SER A 49 8.38 18.84 -0.55
C SER A 49 8.81 17.76 -1.55
N ILE A 50 9.87 16.99 -1.26
CA ILE A 50 10.31 15.87 -2.12
C ILE A 50 9.22 14.78 -2.16
N ILE A 51 8.62 14.47 -1.01
CA ILE A 51 7.53 13.49 -0.95
C ILE A 51 6.35 13.95 -1.81
N ASP A 52 5.93 15.19 -1.65
CA ASP A 52 4.73 15.74 -2.31
C ASP A 52 4.94 15.94 -3.83
N SER A 53 6.14 16.37 -4.26
CA SER A 53 6.41 16.69 -5.67
C SER A 53 6.93 15.51 -6.49
N GLU A 54 7.60 14.54 -5.87
CA GLU A 54 8.28 13.46 -6.58
C GLU A 54 7.67 12.08 -6.28
N ILE A 55 7.58 11.69 -4.98
CA ILE A 55 7.18 10.32 -4.61
C ILE A 55 5.68 10.10 -4.84
N ILE A 56 4.82 10.96 -4.30
CA ILE A 56 3.37 10.81 -4.42
C ILE A 56 2.92 10.83 -5.89
N PRO A 57 3.37 11.79 -6.73
CA PRO A 57 3.02 11.78 -8.15
C PRO A 57 3.54 10.55 -8.91
N ALA A 58 4.74 10.03 -8.54
CA ALA A 58 5.26 8.81 -9.15
C ALA A 58 4.36 7.60 -8.84
N LEU A 59 3.99 7.41 -7.56
CA LEU A 59 3.14 6.31 -7.14
C LEU A 59 1.73 6.40 -7.73
N ASN A 60 1.17 7.61 -7.83
CA ASN A 60 -0.12 7.84 -8.51
C ASN A 60 -0.06 7.41 -9.98
N GLU A 61 0.99 7.81 -10.71
CA GLU A 61 1.19 7.43 -12.11
C GLU A 61 1.37 5.91 -12.27
N VAL A 62 2.12 5.27 -11.36
CA VAL A 62 2.31 3.81 -11.32
C VAL A 62 0.97 3.12 -11.06
N GLY A 63 0.18 3.59 -10.09
CA GLY A 63 -1.15 3.07 -9.79
C GLY A 63 -2.09 3.16 -10.99
N GLU A 64 -2.15 4.32 -11.65
CA GLU A 64 -2.97 4.50 -12.87
C GLU A 64 -2.54 3.55 -14.01
N LYS A 65 -1.23 3.38 -14.23
CA LYS A 65 -0.71 2.48 -15.27
C LYS A 65 -1.07 1.02 -14.96
N PHE A 66 -1.03 0.64 -13.68
CA PHE A 66 -1.45 -0.69 -13.26
C PHE A 66 -2.95 -0.91 -13.46
N GLU A 67 -3.80 0.03 -13.04
CA GLU A 67 -5.26 -0.01 -13.25
C GLU A 67 -5.62 -0.10 -14.74
N LYS A 68 -4.92 0.65 -15.59
CA LYS A 68 -5.09 0.64 -17.07
C LYS A 68 -4.47 -0.60 -17.73
N LYS A 69 -3.88 -1.53 -16.97
CA LYS A 69 -3.19 -2.74 -17.46
C LYS A 69 -2.01 -2.43 -18.42
N VAL A 70 -1.43 -1.25 -18.32
CA VAL A 70 -0.21 -0.84 -19.04
C VAL A 70 1.05 -1.29 -18.27
N MET A 71 0.91 -1.43 -16.96
CA MET A 71 1.95 -1.93 -16.06
C MET A 71 1.48 -3.23 -15.41
N PHE A 72 2.39 -4.18 -15.21
CA PHE A 72 2.12 -5.47 -14.60
C PHE A 72 2.63 -5.54 -13.16
N LEU A 73 2.15 -6.53 -12.39
CA LEU A 73 2.47 -6.69 -10.97
C LEU A 73 3.98 -6.63 -10.64
N PRO A 74 4.90 -7.30 -11.37
CA PRO A 74 6.33 -7.20 -11.08
C PRO A 74 6.87 -5.77 -11.18
N GLN A 75 6.39 -4.99 -12.15
CA GLN A 75 6.78 -3.58 -12.34
C GLN A 75 6.22 -2.69 -11.22
N LEU A 76 4.96 -2.92 -10.81
CA LEU A 76 4.35 -2.23 -9.67
C LEU A 76 5.17 -2.47 -8.40
N LEU A 77 5.55 -3.72 -8.12
CA LEU A 77 6.37 -4.07 -6.95
C LEU A 77 7.76 -3.43 -7.01
N ALA A 78 8.42 -3.43 -8.18
CA ALA A 78 9.71 -2.77 -8.36
C ALA A 78 9.61 -1.26 -8.11
N SER A 79 8.55 -0.61 -8.62
CA SER A 79 8.29 0.81 -8.38
C SER A 79 8.02 1.10 -6.89
N ALA A 80 7.25 0.25 -6.21
CA ALA A 80 7.00 0.38 -4.78
C ALA A 80 8.29 0.24 -3.95
N GLU A 81 9.17 -0.71 -4.30
CA GLU A 81 10.46 -0.86 -3.63
C GLU A 81 11.40 0.33 -3.89
N ALA A 82 11.39 0.91 -5.09
CA ALA A 82 12.16 2.11 -5.40
C ALA A 82 11.65 3.33 -4.61
N ALA A 83 10.34 3.51 -4.53
CA ALA A 83 9.73 4.57 -3.72
C ALA A 83 10.04 4.40 -2.23
N LYS A 84 9.97 3.16 -1.72
CA LYS A 84 10.31 2.85 -0.32
C LYS A 84 11.76 3.21 0.00
N ALA A 85 12.70 2.84 -0.86
CA ALA A 85 14.11 3.15 -0.65
C ALA A 85 14.36 4.67 -0.59
N ALA A 86 13.75 5.44 -1.48
CA ALA A 86 13.82 6.91 -1.45
C ALA A 86 13.16 7.48 -0.19
N PHE A 87 11.98 6.98 0.19
CA PHE A 87 11.24 7.44 1.35
C PHE A 87 11.97 7.22 2.68
N GLU A 88 12.61 6.04 2.86
CA GLU A 88 13.39 5.76 4.08
C GLU A 88 14.57 6.73 4.25
N LEU A 89 15.25 7.09 3.15
CA LEU A 89 16.30 8.12 3.19
C LEU A 89 15.72 9.49 3.58
N ILE A 90 14.62 9.89 2.95
CA ILE A 90 13.97 11.18 3.22
C ILE A 90 13.49 11.24 4.66
N LYS A 91 12.90 10.17 5.17
CA LYS A 91 12.41 10.03 6.54
C LYS A 91 13.54 10.25 7.58
N ALA A 92 14.74 9.75 7.30
CA ALA A 92 15.89 9.93 8.19
C ALA A 92 16.33 11.40 8.34
N TRP A 93 15.99 12.26 7.37
CA TRP A 93 16.25 13.71 7.40
C TRP A 93 15.11 14.53 8.02
N MET A 94 13.98 13.88 8.31
CA MET A 94 12.88 14.57 9.00
C MET A 94 13.17 14.62 10.51
N PRO A 95 12.89 15.76 11.18
CA PRO A 95 12.97 15.80 12.63
C PRO A 95 12.01 14.76 13.22
N PRO A 96 12.38 14.09 14.33
CA PRO A 96 11.47 13.19 15.02
C PRO A 96 10.17 13.95 15.31
N LYS A 97 9.03 13.39 14.93
CA LYS A 97 7.72 13.99 15.22
C LYS A 97 7.51 13.93 16.73
N GLU A 98 7.66 15.07 17.43
CA GLU A 98 7.20 15.21 18.78
C GLU A 98 5.66 15.11 18.78
N GLY A 99 5.13 14.05 19.37
CA GLY A 99 3.79 14.01 19.96
C GLY A 99 2.57 13.93 19.04
N LYS A 100 2.67 13.55 17.74
CA LYS A 100 1.48 13.13 16.98
C LYS A 100 1.56 11.64 16.72
N GLN A 101 0.59 10.91 17.26
CA GLN A 101 0.36 9.50 16.89
C GLN A 101 0.36 9.41 15.36
N GLY A 102 1.23 8.54 14.81
CA GLY A 102 1.27 8.32 13.38
C GLY A 102 -0.10 7.85 12.89
N LYS A 103 -0.44 8.13 11.63
CA LYS A 103 -1.65 7.66 10.96
C LYS A 103 -1.60 6.14 10.87
N LYS A 104 -2.03 5.45 11.94
CA LYS A 104 -1.95 4.00 12.06
C LYS A 104 -3.10 3.31 11.36
N ILE A 105 -2.78 2.27 10.60
CA ILE A 105 -3.73 1.41 9.88
C ILE A 105 -3.44 -0.03 10.26
N ALA A 106 -4.48 -0.80 10.64
CA ALA A 106 -4.32 -2.25 10.81
C ALA A 106 -4.65 -2.97 9.50
N LEU A 107 -3.87 -3.99 9.15
CA LEU A 107 -4.17 -4.90 8.05
C LEU A 107 -4.22 -6.34 8.54
N ALA A 108 -5.24 -7.08 8.11
CA ALA A 108 -5.39 -8.50 8.42
C ALA A 108 -5.94 -9.29 7.25
N THR A 109 -5.43 -10.51 7.03
CA THR A 109 -6.16 -11.53 6.28
C THR A 109 -7.02 -12.29 7.29
N VAL A 110 -8.33 -12.36 7.01
CA VAL A 110 -9.33 -12.85 7.96
C VAL A 110 -9.15 -14.31 8.31
N LYS A 111 -9.77 -14.74 9.42
CA LYS A 111 -9.71 -16.11 9.93
C LYS A 111 -10.10 -17.13 8.86
N GLY A 112 -9.30 -18.20 8.76
CA GLY A 112 -9.46 -19.26 7.78
C GLY A 112 -8.84 -18.98 6.42
N ASP A 113 -8.35 -17.75 6.18
CA ASP A 113 -7.69 -17.36 4.94
C ASP A 113 -6.17 -17.18 5.14
N ILE A 114 -5.39 -17.81 4.28
CA ILE A 114 -3.92 -17.75 4.31
C ILE A 114 -3.31 -16.95 3.15
N HIS A 115 -4.17 -16.42 2.26
CA HIS A 115 -3.75 -15.70 1.07
C HIS A 115 -3.47 -14.23 1.41
N ASP A 116 -2.21 -13.86 1.54
CA ASP A 116 -1.78 -12.54 2.02
C ASP A 116 -1.03 -11.69 0.98
N ILE A 117 -0.83 -12.19 -0.24
CA ILE A 117 -0.11 -11.44 -1.29
C ILE A 117 -0.77 -10.08 -1.55
N GLY A 118 -2.10 -10.04 -1.72
CA GLY A 118 -2.85 -8.80 -1.92
C GLY A 118 -2.71 -7.83 -0.74
N LYS A 119 -2.83 -8.32 0.50
CA LYS A 119 -2.62 -7.55 1.72
C LYS A 119 -1.20 -6.97 1.80
N ASN A 120 -0.20 -7.75 1.43
CA ASN A 120 1.19 -7.31 1.47
C ASN A 120 1.50 -6.22 0.42
N ILE A 121 0.83 -6.26 -0.75
CA ILE A 121 0.89 -5.18 -1.75
C ILE A 121 0.26 -3.90 -1.17
N VAL A 122 -0.94 -4.01 -0.58
CA VAL A 122 -1.61 -2.88 0.09
C VAL A 122 -0.74 -2.29 1.18
N ARG A 123 -0.15 -3.15 2.02
CA ARG A 123 0.80 -2.73 3.06
C ARG A 123 1.95 -1.91 2.49
N ALA A 124 2.65 -2.45 1.47
CA ALA A 124 3.80 -1.78 0.87
C ALA A 124 3.43 -0.40 0.32
N LEU A 125 2.26 -0.28 -0.33
CA LEU A 125 1.78 1.00 -0.84
C LEU A 125 1.42 1.97 0.29
N LEU A 126 0.67 1.55 1.31
CA LEU A 126 0.33 2.40 2.45
C LEU A 126 1.58 2.91 3.17
N GLU A 127 2.57 2.04 3.42
CA GLU A 127 3.86 2.42 4.01
C GLU A 127 4.57 3.47 3.13
N ASN A 128 4.57 3.31 1.79
CA ASN A 128 5.15 4.27 0.86
C ASN A 128 4.43 5.62 0.85
N TYR A 129 3.12 5.64 1.12
CA TYR A 129 2.34 6.86 1.29
C TYR A 129 2.45 7.47 2.70
N GLY A 130 3.32 6.92 3.56
CA GLY A 130 3.65 7.48 4.87
C GLY A 130 2.69 7.09 5.99
N PHE A 131 1.87 6.05 5.80
CA PHE A 131 1.07 5.48 6.88
C PHE A 131 1.90 4.52 7.74
N ASP A 132 1.59 4.45 9.02
CA ASP A 132 2.13 3.45 9.94
C ASP A 132 1.23 2.21 9.91
N VAL A 133 1.73 1.11 9.35
CA VAL A 133 0.92 -0.09 9.12
C VAL A 133 1.23 -1.17 10.14
N LEU A 134 0.23 -1.49 10.97
CA LEU A 134 0.24 -2.64 11.84
C LEU A 134 -0.29 -3.87 11.07
N ASP A 135 0.62 -4.69 10.57
CA ASP A 135 0.25 -5.93 9.89
C ASP A 135 0.01 -7.05 10.92
N LEU A 136 -1.24 -7.46 11.06
CA LEU A 136 -1.66 -8.52 11.96
C LEU A 136 -1.42 -9.93 11.37
N GLY A 137 -1.02 -10.01 10.10
CA GLY A 137 -0.74 -11.27 9.44
C GLY A 137 -1.94 -11.89 8.74
N ARG A 138 -1.98 -13.22 8.74
CA ARG A 138 -3.01 -14.05 8.07
C ARG A 138 -3.68 -14.97 9.08
N ASP A 139 -4.87 -15.49 8.73
CA ASP A 139 -5.68 -16.34 9.60
C ASP A 139 -5.99 -15.67 10.96
N VAL A 140 -6.28 -14.35 10.91
CA VAL A 140 -6.43 -13.53 12.10
C VAL A 140 -7.87 -13.62 12.61
N SER A 141 -8.03 -13.99 13.88
CA SER A 141 -9.36 -14.08 14.49
C SER A 141 -10.01 -12.71 14.67
N PRO A 142 -11.37 -12.62 14.60
CA PRO A 142 -12.09 -11.37 14.81
C PRO A 142 -11.69 -10.66 16.13
N ALA A 143 -11.60 -11.41 17.21
CA ALA A 143 -11.20 -10.87 18.53
C ALA A 143 -9.77 -10.29 18.54
N ALA A 144 -8.83 -10.90 17.78
CA ALA A 144 -7.47 -10.39 17.68
C ALA A 144 -7.42 -9.06 16.90
N VAL A 145 -8.24 -8.91 15.86
CA VAL A 145 -8.35 -7.65 15.11
C VAL A 145 -8.91 -6.56 16.01
N VAL A 146 -10.02 -6.81 16.70
CA VAL A 146 -10.65 -5.84 17.62
C VAL A 146 -9.67 -5.40 18.70
N LYS A 147 -9.01 -6.36 19.37
CA LYS A 147 -8.01 -6.06 20.38
C LYS A 147 -6.89 -5.16 19.86
N ALA A 148 -6.36 -5.47 18.68
CA ALA A 148 -5.30 -4.67 18.07
C ALA A 148 -5.75 -3.24 17.73
N VAL A 149 -6.99 -3.08 17.27
CA VAL A 149 -7.59 -1.77 16.97
C VAL A 149 -7.80 -0.96 18.24
N GLU A 150 -8.32 -1.56 19.31
CA GLU A 150 -8.52 -0.90 20.61
C GLU A 150 -7.20 -0.47 21.25
N GLU A 151 -6.24 -1.39 21.39
CA GLU A 151 -4.95 -1.14 22.05
C GLU A 151 -4.10 -0.07 21.33
N ASN A 152 -4.28 0.09 20.04
CA ASN A 152 -3.49 1.03 19.22
C ASN A 152 -4.30 2.25 18.75
N GLU A 153 -5.56 2.39 19.18
CA GLU A 153 -6.47 3.50 18.78
C GLU A 153 -6.51 3.68 17.26
N ILE A 154 -6.64 2.56 16.52
CA ILE A 154 -6.57 2.54 15.06
C ILE A 154 -7.86 3.09 14.46
N MET A 155 -7.73 4.02 13.52
CA MET A 155 -8.86 4.68 12.85
C MET A 155 -9.29 3.97 11.55
N LEU A 156 -8.44 3.13 10.97
CA LEU A 156 -8.72 2.40 9.74
C LEU A 156 -8.19 0.97 9.81
N ALA A 157 -9.07 0.00 9.63
CA ALA A 157 -8.74 -1.42 9.50
C ALA A 157 -8.99 -1.89 8.06
N GLY A 158 -8.01 -2.54 7.45
CA GLY A 158 -8.12 -3.20 6.16
C GLY A 158 -8.19 -4.71 6.32
N LEU A 159 -9.24 -5.32 5.78
CA LEU A 159 -9.47 -6.76 5.85
C LEU A 159 -9.41 -7.37 4.45
N SER A 160 -8.71 -8.49 4.30
CA SER A 160 -8.64 -9.21 3.02
C SER A 160 -9.16 -10.65 3.12
N ALA A 161 -9.86 -11.10 2.05
CA ALA A 161 -10.28 -12.48 1.88
C ALA A 161 -10.17 -12.88 0.40
N LEU A 162 -9.66 -14.08 0.13
CA LEU A 162 -9.56 -14.62 -1.22
C LEU A 162 -10.53 -15.78 -1.47
N MET A 163 -11.18 -16.30 -0.44
CA MET A 163 -12.13 -17.41 -0.51
C MET A 163 -13.52 -16.98 -0.05
N THR A 164 -14.57 -17.41 -0.76
CA THR A 164 -15.96 -17.14 -0.36
C THR A 164 -16.29 -17.74 1.00
N THR A 165 -15.65 -18.84 1.37
CA THR A 165 -15.81 -19.54 2.66
C THR A 165 -15.29 -18.72 3.86
N THR A 166 -14.46 -17.71 3.62
CA THR A 166 -13.89 -16.84 4.69
C THR A 166 -14.61 -15.49 4.82
N VAL A 167 -15.55 -15.16 3.90
CA VAL A 167 -16.39 -13.95 3.98
C VAL A 167 -17.22 -13.88 5.28
N PRO A 168 -17.78 -14.98 5.82
CA PRO A 168 -18.45 -14.92 7.13
C PRO A 168 -17.57 -14.48 8.29
N ALA A 169 -16.28 -14.88 8.30
CA ALA A 169 -15.32 -14.42 9.30
C ALA A 169 -15.00 -12.93 9.15
N MET A 170 -14.96 -12.43 7.92
CA MET A 170 -14.85 -10.99 7.63
C MET A 170 -16.05 -10.23 8.18
N GLN A 171 -17.26 -10.70 7.92
CA GLN A 171 -18.50 -10.10 8.40
C GLN A 171 -18.54 -10.05 9.94
N GLU A 172 -18.16 -11.12 10.61
CA GLU A 172 -18.04 -11.17 12.07
C GLU A 172 -17.04 -10.13 12.58
N THR A 173 -15.89 -10.01 11.93
CA THR A 173 -14.84 -9.04 12.29
C THR A 173 -15.38 -7.60 12.19
N ILE A 174 -16.04 -7.27 11.08
CA ILE A 174 -16.63 -5.94 10.86
C ILE A 174 -17.68 -5.63 11.93
N LYS A 175 -18.59 -6.59 12.21
CA LYS A 175 -19.61 -6.43 13.23
C LYS A 175 -18.99 -6.10 14.59
N LEU A 176 -18.01 -6.87 15.02
CA LEU A 176 -17.36 -6.65 16.31
C LEU A 176 -16.58 -5.33 16.35
N LEU A 177 -15.92 -4.93 15.25
CA LEU A 177 -15.27 -3.62 15.15
C LEU A 177 -16.28 -2.47 15.30
N HIS A 178 -17.42 -2.53 14.63
CA HIS A 178 -18.45 -1.47 14.74
C HIS A 178 -19.07 -1.42 16.14
N GLU A 179 -19.17 -2.56 16.85
CA GLU A 179 -19.71 -2.63 18.21
C GLU A 179 -18.69 -2.11 19.25
N SER A 180 -17.41 -2.47 19.12
CA SER A 180 -16.38 -2.17 20.13
C SER A 180 -15.57 -0.90 19.81
N CYS A 181 -15.34 -0.62 18.52
CA CYS A 181 -14.50 0.47 18.02
C CYS A 181 -15.24 1.33 16.99
N PRO A 182 -16.35 2.01 17.34
CA PRO A 182 -17.19 2.74 16.37
C PRO A 182 -16.48 3.89 15.65
N TRP A 183 -15.31 4.31 16.14
CA TRP A 183 -14.43 5.29 15.48
C TRP A 183 -13.62 4.68 14.35
N CYS A 184 -13.43 3.35 14.32
CA CYS A 184 -12.61 2.67 13.33
C CYS A 184 -13.41 2.40 12.06
N LYS A 185 -12.93 2.93 10.95
CA LYS A 185 -13.45 2.60 9.62
C LYS A 185 -12.90 1.28 9.12
N VAL A 186 -13.68 0.55 8.33
CA VAL A 186 -13.28 -0.75 7.78
C VAL A 186 -13.32 -0.74 6.26
N VAL A 187 -12.15 -0.96 5.63
CA VAL A 187 -12.03 -1.21 4.20
C VAL A 187 -11.80 -2.68 3.93
N VAL A 188 -12.51 -3.22 2.94
CA VAL A 188 -12.39 -4.64 2.56
C VAL A 188 -11.91 -4.79 1.12
N GLY A 189 -11.10 -5.81 0.87
CA GLY A 189 -10.60 -6.16 -0.45
C GLY A 189 -10.32 -7.66 -0.60
N GLY A 190 -10.17 -8.09 -1.83
CA GLY A 190 -9.86 -9.48 -2.17
C GLY A 190 -10.64 -9.97 -3.39
N ALA A 191 -10.13 -11.01 -4.05
CA ALA A 191 -10.62 -11.45 -5.36
C ALA A 191 -12.07 -11.96 -5.38
N VAL A 192 -12.61 -12.36 -4.22
CA VAL A 192 -14.00 -12.87 -4.11
C VAL A 192 -14.99 -11.78 -3.72
N LEU A 193 -14.52 -10.58 -3.43
CA LEU A 193 -15.36 -9.47 -2.98
C LEU A 193 -15.85 -8.64 -4.15
N THR A 194 -17.07 -8.17 -4.04
CA THR A 194 -17.71 -7.18 -4.90
C THR A 194 -18.28 -6.06 -4.04
N GLN A 195 -18.72 -4.96 -4.65
CA GLN A 195 -19.40 -3.90 -3.92
C GLN A 195 -20.64 -4.42 -3.19
N GLU A 196 -21.44 -5.29 -3.84
CA GLU A 196 -22.64 -5.88 -3.23
C GLU A 196 -22.31 -6.72 -1.99
N TYR A 197 -21.22 -7.49 -2.02
CA TYR A 197 -20.74 -8.24 -0.86
C TYR A 197 -20.31 -7.31 0.27
N ALA A 198 -19.57 -6.26 -0.04
CA ALA A 198 -19.11 -5.28 0.95
C ALA A 198 -20.28 -4.57 1.63
N ASP A 199 -21.31 -4.19 0.86
CA ASP A 199 -22.53 -3.58 1.36
C ASP A 199 -23.30 -4.56 2.27
N MET A 200 -23.41 -5.83 1.87
CA MET A 200 -24.09 -6.88 2.64
C MET A 200 -23.41 -7.12 3.99
N ILE A 201 -22.08 -7.14 4.03
CA ILE A 201 -21.31 -7.32 5.28
C ILE A 201 -21.09 -6.01 6.05
N LYS A 202 -21.63 -4.90 5.56
CA LYS A 202 -21.58 -3.57 6.15
C LYS A 202 -20.16 -3.01 6.31
N ALA A 203 -19.28 -3.27 5.34
CA ALA A 203 -17.99 -2.59 5.29
C ALA A 203 -18.19 -1.11 4.97
N ASP A 204 -17.34 -0.24 5.52
CA ASP A 204 -17.40 1.21 5.21
C ASP A 204 -16.92 1.48 3.79
N LYS A 205 -16.01 0.64 3.25
CA LYS A 205 -15.49 0.77 1.89
C LYS A 205 -15.12 -0.57 1.29
N TYR A 206 -15.47 -0.78 0.02
CA TYR A 206 -14.88 -1.80 -0.83
C TYR A 206 -13.74 -1.19 -1.64
N ALA A 207 -12.58 -1.81 -1.61
CA ALA A 207 -11.44 -1.47 -2.46
C ALA A 207 -11.21 -2.59 -3.48
N LYS A 208 -11.46 -2.28 -4.75
CA LYS A 208 -11.25 -3.23 -5.86
C LYS A 208 -9.77 -3.50 -6.15
N ASP A 209 -8.90 -2.57 -5.73
CA ASP A 209 -7.46 -2.64 -5.90
C ASP A 209 -6.72 -1.94 -4.73
N ALA A 210 -5.40 -2.12 -4.70
CA ALA A 210 -4.58 -1.60 -3.61
C ALA A 210 -4.52 -0.07 -3.57
N MET A 211 -4.61 0.61 -4.72
CA MET A 211 -4.61 2.07 -4.79
C MET A 211 -5.91 2.67 -4.26
N GLU A 212 -7.02 1.97 -4.41
CA GLU A 212 -8.30 2.42 -3.84
C GLU A 212 -8.27 2.39 -2.31
N THR A 213 -7.59 1.40 -1.71
CA THR A 213 -7.33 1.39 -0.26
C THR A 213 -6.50 2.60 0.18
N VAL A 214 -5.45 2.96 -0.59
CA VAL A 214 -4.62 4.14 -0.29
C VAL A 214 -5.45 5.43 -0.37
N ARG A 215 -6.26 5.59 -1.42
CA ARG A 215 -7.14 6.76 -1.56
C ARG A 215 -8.10 6.89 -0.39
N TYR A 216 -8.74 5.79 0.00
CA TYR A 216 -9.64 5.79 1.15
C TYR A 216 -8.92 6.10 2.47
N ALA A 217 -7.73 5.56 2.68
CA ALA A 217 -6.91 5.92 3.82
C ALA A 217 -6.61 7.43 3.87
N GLN A 218 -6.26 8.03 2.71
CA GLN A 218 -6.05 9.47 2.62
C GLN A 218 -7.31 10.29 2.97
N GLU A 219 -8.50 9.81 2.60
CA GLU A 219 -9.78 10.44 2.94
C GLU A 219 -10.03 10.37 4.46
N VAL A 220 -9.99 9.18 5.07
CA VAL A 220 -10.21 8.97 6.51
C VAL A 220 -9.30 9.86 7.36
N PHE A 221 -8.04 10.01 6.99
CA PHE A 221 -7.07 10.81 7.75
C PHE A 221 -6.99 12.30 7.34
N LYS A 222 -7.83 12.76 6.41
CA LYS A 222 -8.04 14.20 6.16
C LYS A 222 -9.17 14.75 6.99
N GLU A 223 -10.17 13.91 7.31
CA GLU A 223 -11.37 14.29 8.06
C GLU A 223 -11.16 14.24 9.58
N SER A 224 -10.04 13.69 10.04
CA SER A 224 -9.62 13.59 11.45
C SER A 224 -8.56 14.65 11.77
#